data_a949b5635cf5356267a0df2035ae2ae0
#
_entry.id   a949b5635cf5356267a0df2035ae2ae0
#
_cell.length_a   1.000
_cell.length_b   1.000
_cell.length_c   1.000
_cell.angle_alpha   90.00
_cell.angle_beta   90.00
_cell.angle_gamma   90.00
#
_symmetry.space_group_name_H-M   'P 1'
#
loop_
_entity.id
_entity.type
_entity.pdbx_description
1 polymer ?
#
loop_
_entity_poly.entity_id
_entity_poly.type
_entity_poly.pdbx_seq_one_letter_code
_entity_poly.pdbx_strand_id
1 'polypeptide(L)'
;MKNKYIDLIEQTFEFPQDEFRVEDNELYFNEVPLMDIIKQYGTPLKISYLPKITSQIQRAKRLFNVAMAKVDYQGDYNYCYCTKSSHFSFVLEEALKNDIHLETSSAFDINLILELFNQGLIDKEHFIICNGFKRPLYIENIAELINMGFVNTTPIIDNKDEINLLAQHIKKKCNVGIRIASEEEPRFEFYTSRLGVRYNDIVDFYKEKIEPNPKFVLKMLHFFINTGIRDTAYYWNELSKSVNVYCDLHKVCPSLDSINIGGGFPVKNSLAFNYDYEYMAEEIVAQIKNICQQRGVPDPNIFTEFGSFTVGESGAILYSIINQKQQNDRELWYMIDSSFMTTLPDTWGVNQRYILFAINHWEREYQRVFLGGLTCDSQDYYNAEAHSNAVFLPKLTDDQPMYLGF
;
A
#
# COMPACT_ATOMS: atom_id res chain seq x y z
N MET A 1 35.24 -6.68 22.04
CA MET A 1 34.30 -6.69 20.90
C MET A 1 32.95 -6.33 21.46
N LYS A 2 32.25 -5.37 20.90
CA LYS A 2 30.90 -5.01 21.36
C LYS A 2 29.93 -6.14 20.94
N ASN A 3 29.24 -6.72 21.91
CA ASN A 3 28.39 -7.91 21.72
C ASN A 3 26.92 -7.64 22.02
N LYS A 4 26.57 -6.41 22.41
CA LYS A 4 25.17 -6.03 22.64
C LYS A 4 24.51 -5.62 21.33
N TYR A 5 23.25 -5.89 21.23
CA TYR A 5 22.46 -5.58 20.04
C TYR A 5 22.47 -4.09 19.69
N ILE A 6 22.26 -3.25 20.69
CA ILE A 6 22.30 -1.80 20.53
C ILE A 6 23.66 -1.32 19.97
N ASP A 7 24.78 -1.88 20.46
CA ASP A 7 26.12 -1.51 19.99
C ASP A 7 26.31 -1.83 18.49
N LEU A 8 25.69 -2.90 17.99
CA LEU A 8 25.76 -3.31 16.59
C LEU A 8 24.88 -2.46 15.70
N ILE A 9 23.68 -2.12 16.17
CA ILE A 9 22.73 -1.25 15.44
C ILE A 9 23.29 0.16 15.33
N GLU A 10 23.78 0.74 16.43
CA GLU A 10 24.37 2.09 16.44
C GLU A 10 25.61 2.23 15.54
N GLN A 11 26.33 1.13 15.31
CA GLN A 11 27.48 1.15 14.40
C GLN A 11 27.11 1.09 12.92
N THR A 12 25.95 0.54 12.62
CA THR A 12 25.54 0.21 11.24
C THR A 12 24.45 1.16 10.74
N PHE A 13 23.61 1.65 11.64
CA PHE A 13 22.46 2.50 11.32
C PHE A 13 22.31 3.61 12.34
N GLU A 14 21.67 4.71 11.96
CA GLU A 14 21.25 5.74 12.90
C GLU A 14 20.13 5.19 13.81
N PHE A 15 20.47 4.88 15.04
CA PHE A 15 19.54 4.40 16.06
C PHE A 15 19.87 5.09 17.41
N PRO A 16 18.86 5.57 18.19
CA PRO A 16 17.41 5.47 17.93
C PRO A 16 16.96 6.26 16.72
N GLN A 17 15.82 5.88 16.13
CA GLN A 17 15.13 6.59 15.06
C GLN A 17 13.83 7.21 15.60
N ASP A 18 13.18 8.06 14.80
CA ASP A 18 11.97 8.76 15.23
C ASP A 18 10.87 7.82 15.77
N GLU A 19 10.77 6.62 15.21
CA GLU A 19 9.75 5.65 15.61
C GLU A 19 10.20 4.73 16.75
N PHE A 20 11.51 4.61 17.03
CA PHE A 20 12.03 3.63 17.96
C PHE A 20 13.04 4.25 18.93
N ARG A 21 12.89 4.00 20.21
CA ARG A 21 13.88 4.29 21.23
C ARG A 21 13.91 3.20 22.29
N VAL A 22 15.02 3.08 22.99
CA VAL A 22 15.21 2.16 24.10
C VAL A 22 15.44 2.96 25.38
N GLU A 23 14.66 2.67 26.40
CA GLU A 23 14.76 3.27 27.74
C GLU A 23 14.62 2.14 28.76
N ASP A 24 15.48 2.12 29.77
CA ASP A 24 15.53 1.07 30.81
C ASP A 24 15.54 -0.38 30.26
N ASN A 25 16.26 -0.60 29.14
CA ASN A 25 16.33 -1.86 28.40
C ASN A 25 15.02 -2.36 27.78
N GLU A 26 14.02 -1.50 27.65
CA GLU A 26 12.74 -1.77 27.01
C GLU A 26 12.55 -0.91 25.76
N LEU A 27 11.95 -1.47 24.72
CA LEU A 27 11.68 -0.80 23.44
C LEU A 27 10.39 0.01 23.50
N TYR A 28 10.48 1.23 22.99
CA TYR A 28 9.33 2.09 22.69
C TYR A 28 9.10 2.18 21.18
N PHE A 29 7.84 2.17 20.78
CA PHE A 29 7.41 2.38 19.41
C PHE A 29 6.48 3.59 19.34
N ASN A 30 6.87 4.63 18.61
CA ASN A 30 6.14 5.91 18.56
C ASN A 30 5.73 6.40 19.96
N GLU A 31 6.67 6.51 20.88
CA GLU A 31 6.46 6.91 22.27
C GLU A 31 5.62 5.92 23.14
N VAL A 32 5.16 4.81 22.58
CA VAL A 32 4.39 3.80 23.30
C VAL A 32 5.32 2.78 23.95
N PRO A 33 5.31 2.61 25.30
CA PRO A 33 6.08 1.61 26.00
C PRO A 33 5.50 0.21 25.72
N LEU A 34 6.16 -0.57 24.87
CA LEU A 34 5.63 -1.87 24.42
C LEU A 34 5.48 -2.89 25.54
N MET A 35 6.37 -2.86 26.54
CA MET A 35 6.26 -3.75 27.68
C MET A 35 5.01 -3.51 28.53
N ASP A 36 4.54 -2.27 28.66
CA ASP A 36 3.30 -1.97 29.39
C ASP A 36 2.08 -2.51 28.65
N ILE A 37 2.08 -2.42 27.32
CA ILE A 37 1.05 -3.01 26.47
C ILE A 37 1.05 -4.54 26.65
N ILE A 38 2.22 -5.19 26.62
CA ILE A 38 2.34 -6.64 26.82
C ILE A 38 1.87 -7.07 28.20
N LYS A 39 2.25 -6.32 29.26
CA LYS A 39 1.80 -6.61 30.64
C LYS A 39 0.27 -6.54 30.76
N GLN A 40 -0.37 -5.65 30.02
CA GLN A 40 -1.82 -5.46 30.06
C GLN A 40 -2.60 -6.50 29.23
N TYR A 41 -2.11 -6.83 28.04
CA TYR A 41 -2.89 -7.60 27.05
C TYR A 41 -2.28 -8.99 26.75
N GLY A 42 -1.03 -9.24 27.10
CA GLY A 42 -0.33 -10.46 26.75
C GLY A 42 0.16 -10.49 25.31
N THR A 43 0.66 -11.67 24.89
CA THR A 43 1.05 -12.00 23.50
C THR A 43 0.41 -13.33 23.09
N PRO A 44 0.29 -13.65 21.78
CA PRO A 44 0.62 -12.81 20.64
C PRO A 44 -0.36 -11.63 20.50
N LEU A 45 0.13 -10.46 20.14
CA LEU A 45 -0.68 -9.24 20.08
C LEU A 45 -0.38 -8.44 18.83
N LYS A 46 -1.40 -8.09 18.06
CA LYS A 46 -1.31 -7.13 16.96
C LYS A 46 -1.72 -5.75 17.45
N ILE A 47 -0.88 -4.75 17.23
CA ILE A 47 -1.15 -3.35 17.57
C ILE A 47 -1.19 -2.49 16.31
N SER A 48 -1.92 -1.37 16.37
CA SER A 48 -1.96 -0.35 15.32
C SER A 48 -1.85 1.03 15.95
N TYR A 49 -0.82 1.77 15.56
CA TYR A 49 -0.61 3.15 16.00
C TYR A 49 -1.26 4.10 15.01
N LEU A 50 -2.51 4.47 15.27
CA LEU A 50 -3.35 5.21 14.34
C LEU A 50 -2.78 6.58 13.90
N PRO A 51 -2.10 7.37 14.76
CA PRO A 51 -1.53 8.65 14.34
C PRO A 51 -0.54 8.54 13.18
N LYS A 52 0.13 7.38 13.00
CA LYS A 52 1.03 7.15 11.87
C LYS A 52 0.28 7.15 10.54
N ILE A 53 -0.95 6.64 10.50
CA ILE A 53 -1.83 6.65 9.31
C ILE A 53 -2.05 8.09 8.86
N THR A 54 -2.50 8.95 9.78
CA THR A 54 -2.68 10.38 9.51
C THR A 54 -1.38 11.03 9.02
N SER A 55 -0.25 10.77 9.68
CA SER A 55 1.03 11.38 9.30
C SER A 55 1.49 10.97 7.90
N GLN A 56 1.28 9.71 7.50
CA GLN A 56 1.64 9.22 6.16
C GLN A 56 0.74 9.84 5.08
N ILE A 57 -0.56 9.92 5.31
CA ILE A 57 -1.50 10.59 4.39
C ILE A 57 -1.11 12.05 4.18
N GLN A 58 -0.93 12.79 5.26
CA GLN A 58 -0.55 14.20 5.21
C GLN A 58 0.82 14.41 4.57
N ARG A 59 1.76 13.50 4.81
CA ARG A 59 3.07 13.51 4.15
C ARG A 59 2.92 13.42 2.64
N ALA A 60 2.18 12.43 2.12
CA ALA A 60 2.00 12.28 0.68
C ALA A 60 1.23 13.47 0.07
N LYS A 61 0.15 13.94 0.71
CA LYS A 61 -0.58 15.13 0.25
C LYS A 61 0.35 16.35 0.17
N ARG A 62 1.20 16.57 1.17
CA ARG A 62 2.18 17.66 1.16
C ARG A 62 3.20 17.51 0.03
N LEU A 63 3.75 16.30 -0.18
CA LEU A 63 4.75 16.04 -1.23
C LEU A 63 4.20 16.38 -2.61
N PHE A 64 3.02 15.89 -2.98
CA PHE A 64 2.41 16.17 -4.27
C PHE A 64 2.01 17.63 -4.42
N ASN A 65 1.40 18.26 -3.40
CA ASN A 65 1.00 19.66 -3.44
C ASN A 65 2.22 20.59 -3.58
N VAL A 66 3.33 20.30 -2.90
CA VAL A 66 4.59 21.07 -3.06
C VAL A 66 5.16 20.87 -4.45
N ALA A 67 5.19 19.63 -4.95
CA ALA A 67 5.66 19.33 -6.30
C ALA A 67 4.84 20.08 -7.36
N MET A 68 3.51 20.09 -7.23
CA MET A 68 2.62 20.84 -8.12
C MET A 68 2.87 22.35 -8.07
N ALA A 69 3.02 22.90 -6.86
CA ALA A 69 3.30 24.33 -6.69
C ALA A 69 4.65 24.75 -7.31
N LYS A 70 5.69 23.90 -7.23
CA LYS A 70 7.02 24.17 -7.81
C LYS A 70 6.98 24.36 -9.32
N VAL A 71 6.06 23.71 -10.01
CA VAL A 71 5.96 23.76 -11.48
C VAL A 71 4.70 24.48 -11.99
N ASP A 72 3.95 25.16 -11.12
CA ASP A 72 2.69 25.82 -11.48
C ASP A 72 1.72 24.86 -12.21
N TYR A 73 1.48 23.69 -11.60
CA TYR A 73 0.58 22.65 -12.12
C TYR A 73 -0.86 23.08 -11.96
N GLN A 74 -1.69 22.92 -12.99
CA GLN A 74 -3.06 23.45 -12.98
C GLN A 74 -4.14 22.42 -12.60
N GLY A 75 -3.80 21.13 -12.50
CA GLY A 75 -4.70 20.09 -12.02
C GLY A 75 -4.67 19.95 -10.50
N ASP A 76 -5.63 19.18 -9.95
CA ASP A 76 -5.74 18.87 -8.53
C ASP A 76 -5.06 17.55 -8.17
N TYR A 77 -4.66 17.41 -6.90
CA TYR A 77 -4.18 16.16 -6.35
C TYR A 77 -5.24 15.48 -5.49
N ASN A 78 -5.51 14.20 -5.76
CA ASN A 78 -6.50 13.39 -5.07
C ASN A 78 -5.87 12.13 -4.48
N TYR A 79 -5.88 12.03 -3.17
CA TYR A 79 -5.40 10.86 -2.44
C TYR A 79 -6.52 9.85 -2.24
N CYS A 80 -6.34 8.62 -2.73
CA CYS A 80 -7.27 7.51 -2.46
C CYS A 80 -6.60 6.49 -1.54
N TYR A 81 -7.28 6.12 -0.45
CA TYR A 81 -6.87 5.01 0.37
C TYR A 81 -7.41 3.69 -0.20
N CYS A 82 -6.53 2.69 -0.34
CA CYS A 82 -6.93 1.35 -0.81
C CYS A 82 -7.49 0.52 0.34
N THR A 83 -8.78 0.27 0.35
CA THR A 83 -9.47 -0.48 1.41
C THR A 83 -8.90 -1.87 1.63
N LYS A 84 -8.44 -2.55 0.56
CA LYS A 84 -7.80 -3.88 0.62
C LYS A 84 -6.57 -3.97 1.52
N SER A 85 -5.90 -2.85 1.81
CA SER A 85 -4.70 -2.84 2.66
C SER A 85 -5.05 -3.01 4.15
N SER A 86 -6.18 -2.50 4.59
CA SER A 86 -6.80 -2.81 5.89
C SER A 86 -8.26 -2.39 5.90
N HIS A 87 -9.14 -3.33 6.24
CA HIS A 87 -10.59 -3.11 6.32
C HIS A 87 -11.09 -2.81 7.74
N PHE A 88 -10.20 -2.70 8.73
CA PHE A 88 -10.62 -2.40 10.10
C PHE A 88 -11.27 -1.02 10.17
N SER A 89 -12.42 -0.92 10.86
CA SER A 89 -13.20 0.33 10.98
C SER A 89 -12.34 1.47 11.53
N PHE A 90 -11.57 1.22 12.59
CA PHE A 90 -10.70 2.21 13.21
C PHE A 90 -9.59 2.74 12.26
N VAL A 91 -9.16 1.92 11.29
CA VAL A 91 -8.19 2.37 10.26
C VAL A 91 -8.88 3.27 9.24
N LEU A 92 -10.07 2.89 8.77
CA LEU A 92 -10.86 3.69 7.82
C LEU A 92 -11.29 5.01 8.44
N GLU A 93 -11.77 5.00 9.69
CA GLU A 93 -12.14 6.19 10.45
C GLU A 93 -10.97 7.16 10.59
N GLU A 94 -9.77 6.65 10.94
CA GLU A 94 -8.57 7.47 11.06
C GLU A 94 -8.14 8.06 9.71
N ALA A 95 -8.15 7.25 8.66
CA ALA A 95 -7.77 7.69 7.32
C ALA A 95 -8.71 8.80 6.81
N LEU A 96 -10.01 8.64 6.97
CA LEU A 96 -11.04 9.58 6.51
C LEU A 96 -11.02 10.94 7.22
N LYS A 97 -10.41 11.06 8.40
CA LYS A 97 -10.18 12.37 9.06
C LYS A 97 -9.30 13.32 8.23
N ASN A 98 -8.64 12.82 7.20
CA ASN A 98 -7.63 13.56 6.45
C ASN A 98 -8.14 14.11 5.10
N ASP A 99 -9.44 14.16 4.88
CA ASP A 99 -10.03 14.62 3.62
C ASP A 99 -9.41 13.88 2.44
N ILE A 100 -9.70 12.59 2.35
CA ILE A 100 -9.23 11.67 1.32
C ILE A 100 -10.38 10.93 0.66
N HIS A 101 -10.08 10.22 -0.39
CA HIS A 101 -11.00 9.39 -1.14
C HIS A 101 -10.69 7.90 -0.94
N LEU A 102 -11.49 7.02 -1.54
CA LEU A 102 -11.37 5.57 -1.35
C LEU A 102 -11.20 4.84 -2.68
N GLU A 103 -10.35 3.81 -2.65
CA GLU A 103 -10.24 2.81 -3.72
C GLU A 103 -10.78 1.48 -3.20
N THR A 104 -11.62 0.84 -4.00
CA THR A 104 -12.23 -0.46 -3.74
C THR A 104 -11.85 -1.46 -4.82
N SER A 105 -11.80 -2.76 -4.49
CA SER A 105 -11.41 -3.79 -5.44
C SER A 105 -12.26 -5.05 -5.38
N SER A 106 -13.35 -5.03 -4.59
CA SER A 106 -14.29 -6.15 -4.47
C SER A 106 -15.73 -5.69 -4.21
N ALA A 107 -16.69 -6.59 -4.44
CA ALA A 107 -18.10 -6.35 -4.11
C ALA A 107 -18.32 -6.05 -2.62
N PHE A 108 -17.50 -6.64 -1.75
CA PHE A 108 -17.62 -6.46 -0.31
C PHE A 108 -17.16 -5.09 0.15
N ASP A 109 -16.20 -4.47 -0.55
CA ASP A 109 -15.74 -3.11 -0.25
C ASP A 109 -16.86 -2.09 -0.46
N ILE A 110 -17.79 -2.33 -1.39
CA ILE A 110 -18.95 -1.46 -1.59
C ILE A 110 -19.88 -1.46 -0.37
N ASN A 111 -20.00 -2.59 0.33
CA ASN A 111 -20.74 -2.62 1.60
C ASN A 111 -20.08 -1.73 2.65
N LEU A 112 -18.74 -1.72 2.72
CA LEU A 112 -18.02 -0.80 3.60
C LEU A 112 -18.29 0.67 3.23
N ILE A 113 -18.34 1.01 1.94
CA ILE A 113 -18.69 2.37 1.49
C ILE A 113 -20.08 2.77 2.00
N LEU A 114 -21.06 1.87 1.92
CA LEU A 114 -22.41 2.13 2.41
C LEU A 114 -22.45 2.27 3.94
N GLU A 115 -21.69 1.48 4.66
CA GLU A 115 -21.55 1.60 6.12
C GLU A 115 -20.93 2.94 6.52
N LEU A 116 -19.82 3.34 5.88
CA LEU A 116 -19.17 4.62 6.12
C LEU A 116 -20.09 5.81 5.81
N PHE A 117 -20.88 5.71 4.74
CA PHE A 117 -21.89 6.72 4.41
C PHE A 117 -23.00 6.79 5.48
N ASN A 118 -23.51 5.65 5.92
CA ASN A 118 -24.56 5.60 6.96
C ASN A 118 -24.06 6.13 8.32
N GLN A 119 -22.77 6.04 8.58
CA GLN A 119 -22.11 6.61 9.76
C GLN A 119 -21.80 8.12 9.60
N GLY A 120 -22.00 8.68 8.42
CA GLY A 120 -21.70 10.09 8.14
C GLY A 120 -20.20 10.40 7.99
N LEU A 121 -19.36 9.37 7.75
CA LEU A 121 -17.91 9.52 7.59
C LEU A 121 -17.52 9.92 6.15
N ILE A 122 -18.38 9.63 5.20
CA ILE A 122 -18.26 10.05 3.80
C ILE A 122 -19.60 10.59 3.31
N ASP A 123 -19.56 11.39 2.25
CA ASP A 123 -20.73 11.88 1.53
C ASP A 123 -20.76 11.34 0.08
N LYS A 124 -21.74 11.77 -0.69
CA LYS A 124 -21.91 11.31 -2.08
C LYS A 124 -20.97 11.99 -3.08
N GLU A 125 -20.20 12.98 -2.64
CA GLU A 125 -19.22 13.70 -3.44
C GLU A 125 -17.83 13.07 -3.36
N HIS A 126 -17.61 12.16 -2.40
CA HIS A 126 -16.33 11.42 -2.31
C HIS A 126 -16.07 10.63 -3.57
N PHE A 127 -14.84 10.65 -4.06
CA PHE A 127 -14.41 9.74 -5.12
C PHE A 127 -14.33 8.31 -4.58
N ILE A 128 -14.99 7.39 -5.28
CA ILE A 128 -14.92 5.96 -5.04
C ILE A 128 -14.39 5.31 -6.30
N ILE A 129 -13.11 4.99 -6.31
CA ILE A 129 -12.44 4.37 -7.45
C ILE A 129 -12.63 2.86 -7.35
N CYS A 130 -13.29 2.24 -8.33
CA CYS A 130 -13.61 0.83 -8.29
C CYS A 130 -12.72 0.05 -9.27
N ASN A 131 -11.68 -0.58 -8.74
CA ASN A 131 -10.66 -1.30 -9.49
C ASN A 131 -10.91 -2.81 -9.61
N GLY A 132 -10.02 -3.47 -10.34
CA GLY A 132 -9.96 -4.91 -10.49
C GLY A 132 -11.01 -5.48 -11.44
N PHE A 133 -10.88 -6.77 -11.72
CA PHE A 133 -11.83 -7.53 -12.54
C PHE A 133 -13.19 -7.63 -11.85
N LYS A 134 -14.25 -7.13 -12.52
CA LYS A 134 -15.58 -7.00 -11.90
C LYS A 134 -16.48 -8.17 -12.26
N ARG A 135 -16.72 -9.02 -11.25
CA ARG A 135 -17.77 -10.05 -11.33
C ARG A 135 -19.16 -9.39 -11.27
N PRO A 136 -20.24 -10.08 -11.70
CA PRO A 136 -21.59 -9.51 -11.74
C PRO A 136 -22.01 -8.81 -10.43
N LEU A 137 -21.83 -9.44 -9.28
CA LEU A 137 -22.17 -8.85 -7.98
C LEU A 137 -21.44 -7.51 -7.73
N TYR A 138 -20.17 -7.40 -8.14
CA TYR A 138 -19.44 -6.16 -7.96
C TYR A 138 -19.98 -5.05 -8.86
N ILE A 139 -20.33 -5.38 -10.12
CA ILE A 139 -20.97 -4.43 -11.03
C ILE A 139 -22.34 -3.99 -10.51
N GLU A 140 -23.14 -4.90 -9.98
CA GLU A 140 -24.44 -4.59 -9.39
C GLU A 140 -24.31 -3.63 -8.22
N ASN A 141 -23.38 -3.89 -7.30
CA ASN A 141 -23.13 -3.04 -6.13
C ASN A 141 -22.61 -1.65 -6.54
N ILE A 142 -21.69 -1.57 -7.52
CA ILE A 142 -21.21 -0.29 -8.07
C ILE A 142 -22.37 0.49 -8.70
N ALA A 143 -23.21 -0.19 -9.49
CA ALA A 143 -24.37 0.44 -10.11
C ALA A 143 -25.39 0.93 -9.07
N GLU A 144 -25.54 0.24 -7.96
CA GLU A 144 -26.37 0.69 -6.84
C GLU A 144 -25.86 2.02 -6.26
N LEU A 145 -24.56 2.15 -5.95
CA LEU A 145 -23.98 3.42 -5.50
C LEU A 145 -24.25 4.56 -6.47
N ILE A 146 -24.02 4.33 -7.78
CA ILE A 146 -24.27 5.33 -8.82
C ILE A 146 -25.75 5.72 -8.84
N ASN A 147 -26.65 4.74 -8.78
CA ASN A 147 -28.09 4.97 -8.79
C ASN A 147 -28.58 5.70 -7.52
N MET A 148 -27.93 5.49 -6.36
CA MET A 148 -28.16 6.23 -5.13
C MET A 148 -27.65 7.68 -5.18
N GLY A 149 -26.84 8.02 -6.19
CA GLY A 149 -26.35 9.38 -6.42
C GLY A 149 -24.96 9.67 -5.87
N PHE A 150 -24.11 8.66 -5.70
CA PHE A 150 -22.68 8.85 -5.49
C PHE A 150 -22.04 9.28 -6.81
N VAL A 151 -21.95 10.59 -7.02
CA VAL A 151 -21.67 11.20 -8.34
C VAL A 151 -20.24 10.96 -8.82
N ASN A 152 -19.30 10.71 -7.91
CA ASN A 152 -17.90 10.49 -8.20
C ASN A 152 -17.48 9.01 -8.08
N THR A 153 -18.45 8.08 -8.04
CA THR A 153 -18.15 6.66 -8.20
C THR A 153 -17.65 6.40 -9.60
N THR A 154 -16.40 5.93 -9.71
CA THR A 154 -15.71 5.75 -10.99
C THR A 154 -15.24 4.30 -11.14
N PRO A 155 -16.03 3.42 -11.78
CA PRO A 155 -15.56 2.10 -12.15
C PRO A 155 -14.43 2.19 -13.18
N ILE A 156 -13.30 1.59 -12.87
CA ILE A 156 -12.14 1.49 -13.76
C ILE A 156 -12.29 0.21 -14.58
N ILE A 157 -12.50 0.38 -15.87
CA ILE A 157 -12.72 -0.73 -16.81
C ILE A 157 -11.42 -1.51 -16.98
N ASP A 158 -11.45 -2.77 -16.60
CA ASP A 158 -10.32 -3.68 -16.64
C ASP A 158 -10.35 -4.55 -17.91
N ASN A 159 -11.55 -4.86 -18.39
CA ASN A 159 -11.74 -5.58 -19.64
C ASN A 159 -12.94 -5.03 -20.45
N LYS A 160 -12.95 -5.36 -21.75
CA LYS A 160 -13.89 -4.78 -22.71
C LYS A 160 -15.36 -5.18 -22.47
N ASP A 161 -15.63 -6.29 -21.77
CA ASP A 161 -16.98 -6.79 -21.54
C ASP A 161 -17.67 -6.13 -20.32
N GLU A 162 -16.89 -5.61 -19.39
CA GLU A 162 -17.43 -4.94 -18.19
C GLU A 162 -18.33 -3.77 -18.50
N ILE A 163 -18.02 -3.01 -19.57
CA ILE A 163 -18.82 -1.85 -19.95
C ILE A 163 -20.26 -2.22 -20.34
N ASN A 164 -20.45 -3.36 -20.99
CA ASN A 164 -21.77 -3.84 -21.39
C ASN A 164 -22.61 -4.26 -20.17
N LEU A 165 -21.98 -4.93 -19.21
CA LEU A 165 -22.64 -5.34 -17.98
C LEU A 165 -23.01 -4.10 -17.14
N LEU A 166 -22.10 -3.14 -17.00
CA LEU A 166 -22.37 -1.91 -16.27
C LEU A 166 -23.54 -1.14 -16.87
N ALA A 167 -23.63 -1.04 -18.22
CA ALA A 167 -24.70 -0.35 -18.93
C ALA A 167 -26.09 -0.91 -18.64
N GLN A 168 -26.19 -2.22 -18.30
CA GLN A 168 -27.47 -2.88 -17.99
C GLN A 168 -28.00 -2.48 -16.61
N HIS A 169 -27.12 -2.20 -15.65
CA HIS A 169 -27.48 -1.96 -14.26
C HIS A 169 -27.59 -0.48 -13.89
N ILE A 170 -26.83 0.42 -14.55
CA ILE A 170 -26.88 1.84 -14.24
C ILE A 170 -28.12 2.52 -14.86
N LYS A 171 -28.71 3.44 -14.09
CA LYS A 171 -29.88 4.25 -14.49
C LYS A 171 -29.55 5.72 -14.70
N LYS A 172 -28.40 6.17 -14.23
CA LYS A 172 -27.92 7.55 -14.29
C LYS A 172 -26.63 7.63 -15.12
N LYS A 173 -26.18 8.85 -15.43
CA LYS A 173 -24.84 9.06 -15.98
C LYS A 173 -23.79 8.59 -14.98
N CYS A 174 -22.76 7.96 -15.50
CA CYS A 174 -21.69 7.33 -14.74
C CYS A 174 -20.34 7.80 -15.27
N ASN A 175 -19.49 8.28 -14.36
CA ASN A 175 -18.08 8.46 -14.65
C ASN A 175 -17.43 7.08 -14.80
N VAL A 176 -16.55 6.90 -15.76
CA VAL A 176 -15.77 5.68 -15.94
C VAL A 176 -14.30 6.01 -16.15
N GLY A 177 -13.43 5.08 -15.78
CA GLY A 177 -12.04 5.10 -16.13
C GLY A 177 -11.67 3.90 -17.00
N ILE A 178 -10.50 3.95 -17.64
CA ILE A 178 -9.91 2.81 -18.36
C ILE A 178 -8.58 2.49 -17.70
N ARG A 179 -8.34 1.23 -17.36
CA ARG A 179 -7.04 0.75 -16.91
C ARG A 179 -6.16 0.40 -18.11
N ILE A 180 -4.93 0.91 -18.09
CA ILE A 180 -3.89 0.51 -19.04
C ILE A 180 -3.30 -0.84 -18.59
N ALA A 181 -3.15 -1.78 -19.51
CA ALA A 181 -2.31 -2.95 -19.33
C ALA A 181 -0.85 -2.53 -19.53
N SER A 182 -0.16 -2.17 -18.42
CA SER A 182 1.27 -1.85 -18.46
C SER A 182 2.09 -3.03 -18.96
N GLU A 183 3.20 -2.74 -19.63
CA GLU A 183 4.21 -3.75 -19.92
C GLU A 183 4.93 -4.08 -18.62
N GLU A 184 5.01 -5.38 -18.28
CA GLU A 184 5.65 -5.79 -17.03
C GLU A 184 7.18 -5.72 -17.16
N GLU A 185 7.85 -5.61 -16.02
CA GLU A 185 9.31 -5.62 -15.99
C GLU A 185 9.86 -6.89 -16.63
N PRO A 186 10.98 -6.84 -17.38
CA PRO A 186 11.53 -8.01 -18.10
C PRO A 186 11.86 -9.24 -17.23
N ARG A 187 11.89 -9.09 -15.92
CA ARG A 187 12.10 -10.19 -14.97
C ARG A 187 10.84 -10.93 -14.58
N PHE A 188 9.67 -10.39 -14.95
CA PHE A 188 8.40 -11.06 -14.72
C PHE A 188 8.22 -12.23 -15.72
N GLU A 189 7.47 -13.23 -15.31
CA GLU A 189 7.13 -14.38 -16.14
C GLU A 189 6.34 -13.98 -17.39
N PHE A 190 5.52 -12.94 -17.30
CA PHE A 190 4.71 -12.39 -18.38
C PHE A 190 5.13 -10.96 -18.72
N TYR A 191 5.21 -10.68 -20.03
CA TYR A 191 5.64 -9.35 -20.50
C TYR A 191 4.61 -8.26 -20.30
N THR A 192 3.30 -8.58 -20.36
CA THR A 192 2.22 -7.62 -20.24
C THR A 192 1.31 -7.96 -19.05
N SER A 193 0.88 -6.93 -18.31
CA SER A 193 -0.08 -7.09 -17.22
C SER A 193 -1.33 -7.86 -17.69
N ARG A 194 -1.78 -8.83 -16.87
CA ARG A 194 -3.03 -9.56 -17.12
C ARG A 194 -4.29 -8.69 -16.96
N LEU A 195 -4.15 -7.49 -16.39
CA LEU A 195 -5.23 -6.55 -16.12
C LEU A 195 -5.12 -5.33 -17.03
N GLY A 196 -6.26 -4.84 -17.50
CA GLY A 196 -6.37 -3.61 -18.27
C GLY A 196 -6.45 -3.82 -19.78
N VAL A 197 -6.55 -2.71 -20.50
CA VAL A 197 -6.63 -2.62 -21.97
C VAL A 197 -5.25 -2.23 -22.50
N ARG A 198 -4.77 -2.89 -23.57
CA ARG A 198 -3.46 -2.60 -24.15
C ARG A 198 -3.38 -1.17 -24.66
N TYR A 199 -2.21 -0.56 -24.58
CA TYR A 199 -1.93 0.83 -25.01
C TYR A 199 -2.56 1.17 -26.37
N ASN A 200 -2.34 0.33 -27.37
CA ASN A 200 -2.77 0.58 -28.74
C ASN A 200 -4.29 0.43 -28.96
N ASP A 201 -5.00 -0.23 -28.04
CA ASP A 201 -6.42 -0.53 -28.16
C ASP A 201 -7.30 0.52 -27.44
N ILE A 202 -6.72 1.40 -26.62
CA ILE A 202 -7.48 2.27 -25.71
C ILE A 202 -8.34 3.29 -26.45
N VAL A 203 -7.79 3.96 -27.47
CA VAL A 203 -8.52 4.98 -28.25
C VAL A 203 -9.67 4.34 -29.02
N ASP A 204 -9.43 3.21 -29.65
CA ASP A 204 -10.47 2.48 -30.39
C ASP A 204 -11.54 1.93 -29.45
N PHE A 205 -11.13 1.40 -28.30
CA PHE A 205 -12.07 0.97 -27.26
C PHE A 205 -12.97 2.09 -26.77
N TYR A 206 -12.42 3.30 -26.53
CA TYR A 206 -13.23 4.46 -26.20
C TYR A 206 -14.27 4.76 -27.27
N LYS A 207 -13.86 4.89 -28.54
CA LYS A 207 -14.72 5.23 -29.66
C LYS A 207 -15.81 4.18 -29.93
N GLU A 208 -15.48 2.90 -29.75
CA GLU A 208 -16.41 1.81 -30.06
C GLU A 208 -17.38 1.50 -28.91
N LYS A 209 -16.96 1.65 -27.66
CA LYS A 209 -17.69 1.11 -26.51
C LYS A 209 -18.18 2.16 -25.53
N ILE A 210 -17.44 3.26 -25.34
CA ILE A 210 -17.79 4.28 -24.34
C ILE A 210 -18.52 5.45 -25.01
N GLU A 211 -17.93 6.06 -26.03
CA GLU A 211 -18.46 7.24 -26.72
C GLU A 211 -19.91 7.07 -27.22
N PRO A 212 -20.30 5.92 -27.81
CA PRO A 212 -21.67 5.76 -28.31
C PRO A 212 -22.73 5.64 -27.21
N ASN A 213 -22.33 5.39 -25.96
CA ASN A 213 -23.29 5.20 -24.88
C ASN A 213 -23.43 6.48 -24.04
N PRO A 214 -24.59 7.18 -24.09
CA PRO A 214 -24.78 8.45 -23.42
C PRO A 214 -24.78 8.38 -21.88
N LYS A 215 -24.82 7.16 -21.32
CA LYS A 215 -24.72 6.97 -19.86
C LYS A 215 -23.30 7.11 -19.36
N PHE A 216 -22.28 6.92 -20.19
CA PHE A 216 -20.87 6.96 -19.75
C PHE A 216 -20.22 8.30 -20.06
N VAL A 217 -19.40 8.74 -19.10
CA VAL A 217 -18.48 9.87 -19.25
C VAL A 217 -17.09 9.37 -18.88
N LEU A 218 -16.21 9.27 -19.86
CA LEU A 218 -14.83 8.91 -19.58
C LEU A 218 -14.13 10.08 -18.87
N LYS A 219 -13.65 9.83 -17.64
CA LYS A 219 -13.03 10.82 -16.76
C LYS A 219 -11.58 10.50 -16.43
N MET A 220 -11.21 9.22 -16.39
CA MET A 220 -9.95 8.81 -15.82
C MET A 220 -9.21 7.79 -16.70
N LEU A 221 -7.91 7.97 -16.83
CA LEU A 221 -7.00 6.93 -17.32
C LEU A 221 -6.18 6.44 -16.12
N HIS A 222 -6.15 5.13 -15.91
CA HIS A 222 -5.49 4.49 -14.78
C HIS A 222 -4.36 3.58 -15.24
N PHE A 223 -3.21 3.64 -14.59
CA PHE A 223 -2.17 2.64 -14.73
C PHE A 223 -1.59 2.23 -13.37
N PHE A 224 -1.00 1.05 -13.33
CA PHE A 224 -0.36 0.52 -12.14
C PHE A 224 0.84 -0.33 -12.54
N ILE A 225 1.92 -0.24 -11.78
CA ILE A 225 3.16 -0.98 -12.00
C ILE A 225 3.44 -1.87 -10.78
N ASN A 226 3.58 -3.19 -11.00
CA ASN A 226 3.77 -4.17 -9.93
C ASN A 226 5.02 -3.94 -9.07
N THR A 227 6.08 -3.40 -9.67
CA THR A 227 7.33 -3.10 -8.95
C THR A 227 7.24 -1.85 -8.06
N GLY A 228 6.11 -1.15 -8.13
CA GLY A 228 5.85 0.07 -7.38
C GLY A 228 6.53 1.31 -7.97
N ILE A 229 6.35 2.42 -7.29
CA ILE A 229 6.89 3.74 -7.67
C ILE A 229 8.35 3.78 -7.22
N ARG A 230 9.27 3.56 -8.15
CA ARG A 230 10.72 3.52 -7.91
C ARG A 230 11.45 4.30 -8.97
N ASP A 231 12.60 4.88 -8.62
CA ASP A 231 13.48 5.56 -9.57
C ASP A 231 14.19 4.53 -10.45
N THR A 232 13.49 4.07 -11.48
CA THR A 232 14.00 3.13 -12.48
C THR A 232 13.62 3.57 -13.88
N ALA A 233 14.48 3.29 -14.86
CA ALA A 233 14.18 3.57 -16.26
C ALA A 233 12.84 2.93 -16.70
N TYR A 234 12.50 1.79 -16.12
CA TYR A 234 11.23 1.10 -16.36
C TYR A 234 10.03 1.93 -15.90
N TYR A 235 10.04 2.43 -14.64
CA TYR A 235 8.96 3.26 -14.12
C TYR A 235 8.74 4.52 -14.96
N TRP A 236 9.81 5.24 -15.26
CA TRP A 236 9.74 6.47 -16.04
C TRP A 236 9.26 6.24 -17.47
N ASN A 237 9.64 5.13 -18.09
CA ASN A 237 9.16 4.76 -19.42
C ASN A 237 7.65 4.47 -19.40
N GLU A 238 7.16 3.69 -18.44
CA GLU A 238 5.74 3.36 -18.32
C GLU A 238 4.89 4.60 -17.97
N LEU A 239 5.38 5.48 -17.10
CA LEU A 239 4.74 6.76 -16.84
C LEU A 239 4.63 7.60 -18.12
N SER A 240 5.74 7.74 -18.86
CA SER A 240 5.74 8.47 -20.14
C SER A 240 4.76 7.91 -21.15
N LYS A 241 4.74 6.58 -21.35
CA LYS A 241 3.77 5.92 -22.24
C LYS A 241 2.35 6.22 -21.82
N SER A 242 2.04 6.07 -20.52
CA SER A 242 0.70 6.28 -19.99
C SER A 242 0.21 7.72 -20.17
N VAL A 243 1.08 8.71 -19.92
CA VAL A 243 0.75 10.13 -20.13
C VAL A 243 0.59 10.46 -21.61
N ASN A 244 1.38 9.86 -22.50
CA ASN A 244 1.19 10.05 -23.95
C ASN A 244 -0.17 9.48 -24.42
N VAL A 245 -0.57 8.30 -23.93
CA VAL A 245 -1.90 7.73 -24.21
C VAL A 245 -3.01 8.63 -23.66
N TYR A 246 -2.82 9.19 -22.45
CA TYR A 246 -3.75 10.18 -21.90
C TYR A 246 -3.92 11.37 -22.85
N CYS A 247 -2.83 11.94 -23.35
CA CYS A 247 -2.87 13.06 -24.27
C CYS A 247 -3.58 12.72 -25.59
N ASP A 248 -3.33 11.55 -26.15
CA ASP A 248 -4.00 11.11 -27.39
C ASP A 248 -5.49 10.88 -27.17
N LEU A 249 -5.85 10.28 -26.05
CA LEU A 249 -7.25 10.04 -25.69
C LEU A 249 -7.99 11.35 -25.36
N HIS A 250 -7.36 12.29 -24.65
CA HIS A 250 -7.95 13.59 -24.33
C HIS A 250 -8.33 14.39 -25.60
N LYS A 251 -7.52 14.31 -26.66
CA LYS A 251 -7.81 15.00 -27.94
C LYS A 251 -9.11 14.56 -28.60
N VAL A 252 -9.53 13.32 -28.39
CA VAL A 252 -10.78 12.74 -28.90
C VAL A 252 -11.87 12.68 -27.84
N CYS A 253 -11.52 12.81 -26.58
CA CYS A 253 -12.41 12.77 -25.43
C CYS A 253 -12.10 13.92 -24.45
N PRO A 254 -12.59 15.15 -24.70
CA PRO A 254 -12.32 16.31 -23.84
C PRO A 254 -12.84 16.19 -22.40
N SER A 255 -13.74 15.24 -22.12
CA SER A 255 -14.21 14.96 -20.75
C SER A 255 -13.21 14.21 -19.90
N LEU A 256 -12.19 13.59 -20.50
CA LEU A 256 -11.07 12.95 -19.79
C LEU A 256 -10.20 14.03 -19.16
N ASP A 257 -10.19 14.12 -17.85
CA ASP A 257 -9.50 15.19 -17.09
C ASP A 257 -8.61 14.67 -15.98
N SER A 258 -8.50 13.35 -15.82
CA SER A 258 -7.80 12.75 -14.68
C SER A 258 -6.87 11.61 -15.11
N ILE A 259 -5.71 11.53 -14.46
CA ILE A 259 -4.79 10.41 -14.54
C ILE A 259 -4.61 9.81 -13.14
N ASN A 260 -4.80 8.50 -13.03
CA ASN A 260 -4.57 7.76 -11.81
C ASN A 260 -3.27 6.96 -11.98
N ILE A 261 -2.26 7.31 -11.20
CA ILE A 261 -0.94 6.69 -11.27
C ILE A 261 -0.80 5.45 -10.36
N GLY A 262 -1.91 5.01 -9.77
CA GLY A 262 -1.95 3.86 -8.86
C GLY A 262 -1.23 4.13 -7.54
N GLY A 263 -0.82 3.05 -6.90
CA GLY A 263 -0.05 3.07 -5.67
C GLY A 263 1.37 2.54 -5.87
N GLY A 264 2.03 2.26 -4.75
CA GLY A 264 3.31 1.58 -4.77
C GLY A 264 4.48 2.40 -4.25
N PHE A 265 4.25 3.49 -3.50
CA PHE A 265 5.32 4.07 -2.69
C PHE A 265 5.87 3.01 -1.75
N PRO A 266 7.20 2.81 -1.71
CA PRO A 266 7.83 1.85 -0.83
C PRO A 266 7.53 2.14 0.64
N VAL A 267 7.54 1.09 1.44
CA VAL A 267 7.36 1.13 2.90
C VAL A 267 8.67 0.74 3.55
N LYS A 268 9.00 1.38 4.66
CA LYS A 268 10.20 1.08 5.44
C LYS A 268 10.12 -0.35 6.00
N ASN A 269 11.00 -1.21 5.53
CA ASN A 269 11.09 -2.62 5.93
C ASN A 269 12.46 -3.01 6.51
N SER A 270 13.33 -2.03 6.69
CA SER A 270 14.63 -2.18 7.33
C SER A 270 15.09 -0.83 7.88
N LEU A 271 16.02 -0.84 8.82
CA LEU A 271 16.61 0.39 9.36
C LEU A 271 17.48 1.13 8.33
N ALA A 272 18.02 0.41 7.35
CA ALA A 272 18.80 0.97 6.24
C ALA A 272 17.93 1.45 5.08
N PHE A 273 16.59 1.45 5.25
CA PHE A 273 15.68 1.89 4.20
C PHE A 273 15.92 3.36 3.85
N ASN A 274 16.21 3.62 2.59
CA ASN A 274 16.39 4.95 2.05
C ASN A 274 15.59 5.09 0.74
N TYR A 275 14.67 6.04 0.71
CA TYR A 275 13.87 6.35 -0.47
C TYR A 275 13.52 7.83 -0.46
N ASP A 276 13.85 8.51 -1.53
CA ASP A 276 13.58 9.94 -1.70
C ASP A 276 12.17 10.18 -2.25
N TYR A 277 11.21 10.27 -1.34
CA TYR A 277 9.80 10.53 -1.68
C TYR A 277 9.59 11.91 -2.30
N GLU A 278 10.37 12.92 -1.88
CA GLU A 278 10.27 14.30 -2.38
C GLU A 278 10.68 14.35 -3.85
N TYR A 279 11.87 13.86 -4.16
CA TYR A 279 12.37 13.73 -5.54
C TYR A 279 11.35 12.98 -6.43
N MET A 280 10.85 11.85 -5.99
CA MET A 280 9.93 11.06 -6.80
C MET A 280 8.60 11.78 -7.07
N ALA A 281 8.04 12.47 -6.08
CA ALA A 281 6.81 13.24 -6.29
C ALA A 281 7.05 14.42 -7.25
N GLU A 282 8.18 15.12 -7.11
CA GLU A 282 8.55 16.23 -7.98
C GLU A 282 8.74 15.80 -9.43
N GLU A 283 9.50 14.73 -9.66
CA GLU A 283 9.75 14.21 -11.01
C GLU A 283 8.48 13.65 -11.68
N ILE A 284 7.61 12.98 -10.93
CA ILE A 284 6.32 12.49 -11.45
C ILE A 284 5.48 13.67 -11.95
N VAL A 285 5.29 14.69 -11.12
CA VAL A 285 4.47 15.86 -11.46
C VAL A 285 5.09 16.62 -12.63
N ALA A 286 6.41 16.86 -12.59
CA ALA A 286 7.13 17.56 -13.65
C ALA A 286 7.04 16.82 -14.99
N GLN A 287 7.18 15.51 -14.99
CA GLN A 287 7.10 14.70 -16.22
C GLN A 287 5.69 14.71 -16.81
N ILE A 288 4.64 14.55 -15.99
CA ILE A 288 3.24 14.65 -16.46
C ILE A 288 3.01 16.01 -17.09
N LYS A 289 3.37 17.10 -16.42
CA LYS A 289 3.22 18.47 -16.94
C LYS A 289 3.97 18.68 -18.26
N ASN A 290 5.24 18.30 -18.30
CA ASN A 290 6.06 18.51 -19.49
C ASN A 290 5.50 17.79 -20.71
N ILE A 291 5.03 16.54 -20.56
CA ILE A 291 4.43 15.80 -21.67
C ILE A 291 3.12 16.44 -22.10
N CYS A 292 2.23 16.79 -21.15
CA CYS A 292 0.95 17.44 -21.47
C CYS A 292 1.17 18.77 -22.18
N GLN A 293 2.11 19.60 -21.70
CA GLN A 293 2.46 20.88 -22.34
C GLN A 293 2.99 20.68 -23.77
N GLN A 294 3.92 19.74 -23.99
CA GLN A 294 4.46 19.41 -25.31
C GLN A 294 3.38 18.92 -26.28
N ARG A 295 2.37 18.25 -25.76
CA ARG A 295 1.24 17.69 -26.54
C ARG A 295 0.08 18.67 -26.69
N GLY A 296 0.13 19.84 -26.04
CA GLY A 296 -0.92 20.86 -26.07
C GLY A 296 -2.21 20.40 -25.36
N VAL A 297 -2.09 19.65 -24.29
CA VAL A 297 -3.17 19.13 -23.46
C VAL A 297 -3.10 19.78 -22.07
N PRO A 298 -4.24 20.17 -21.45
CA PRO A 298 -4.24 20.68 -20.07
C PRO A 298 -3.67 19.67 -19.07
N ASP A 299 -3.13 20.17 -17.96
CA ASP A 299 -2.65 19.33 -16.86
C ASP A 299 -3.82 18.52 -16.27
N PRO A 300 -3.74 17.17 -16.20
CA PRO A 300 -4.80 16.35 -15.59
C PRO A 300 -4.83 16.46 -14.07
N ASN A 301 -5.97 16.16 -13.46
CA ASN A 301 -6.01 15.85 -12.03
C ASN A 301 -5.22 14.56 -11.79
N ILE A 302 -4.35 14.55 -10.78
CA ILE A 302 -3.55 13.38 -10.41
C ILE A 302 -4.21 12.65 -9.25
N PHE A 303 -4.44 11.35 -9.44
CA PHE A 303 -4.92 10.43 -8.40
C PHE A 303 -3.81 9.46 -8.02
N THR A 304 -3.69 9.18 -6.72
CA THR A 304 -2.85 8.10 -6.19
C THR A 304 -3.68 7.13 -5.37
N GLU A 305 -3.26 5.86 -5.32
CA GLU A 305 -3.96 4.78 -4.62
C GLU A 305 -3.03 4.15 -3.57
N PHE A 306 -2.80 4.88 -2.48
CA PHE A 306 -1.87 4.45 -1.46
C PHE A 306 -2.53 3.57 -0.39
N GLY A 307 -2.17 2.30 -0.38
CA GLY A 307 -2.58 1.33 0.60
C GLY A 307 -1.46 1.01 1.59
N SER A 308 -0.49 0.20 1.19
CA SER A 308 0.64 -0.19 2.05
C SER A 308 1.41 1.02 2.60
N PHE A 309 1.61 2.07 1.80
CA PHE A 309 2.23 3.31 2.26
C PHE A 309 1.45 3.95 3.42
N THR A 310 0.12 3.87 3.39
CA THR A 310 -0.75 4.45 4.43
C THR A 310 -0.62 3.70 5.76
N VAL A 311 -0.64 2.36 5.72
CA VAL A 311 -0.79 1.54 6.93
C VAL A 311 0.45 0.71 7.30
N GLY A 312 1.40 0.53 6.39
CA GLY A 312 2.48 -0.44 6.57
C GLY A 312 3.42 -0.15 7.73
N GLU A 313 3.59 1.13 8.09
CA GLU A 313 4.43 1.56 9.21
C GLU A 313 3.63 1.85 10.50
N SER A 314 2.30 1.61 10.48
CA SER A 314 1.44 1.89 11.64
C SER A 314 1.26 0.70 12.56
N GLY A 315 1.60 -0.51 12.12
CA GLY A 315 1.34 -1.74 12.84
C GLY A 315 2.58 -2.43 13.37
N ALA A 316 2.39 -3.23 14.40
CA ALA A 316 3.36 -4.21 14.85
C ALA A 316 2.67 -5.47 15.36
N ILE A 317 3.39 -6.60 15.34
CA ILE A 317 2.97 -7.84 15.98
C ILE A 317 4.00 -8.19 17.05
N LEU A 318 3.50 -8.44 18.26
CA LEU A 318 4.30 -8.73 19.43
C LEU A 318 4.17 -10.21 19.79
N TYR A 319 5.29 -10.86 20.07
CA TYR A 319 5.38 -12.27 20.44
C TYR A 319 6.20 -12.45 21.70
N SER A 320 5.91 -13.52 22.46
CA SER A 320 6.84 -14.04 23.48
C SER A 320 7.64 -15.21 22.91
N ILE A 321 8.89 -15.33 23.37
CA ILE A 321 9.68 -16.54 23.17
C ILE A 321 9.32 -17.53 24.26
N ILE A 322 8.69 -18.64 23.85
CA ILE A 322 8.20 -19.68 24.77
C ILE A 322 9.18 -20.82 25.00
N ASN A 323 10.17 -20.97 24.11
CA ASN A 323 11.17 -22.02 24.23
C ASN A 323 12.41 -21.71 23.39
N GLN A 324 13.55 -22.32 23.77
CA GLN A 324 14.73 -22.40 22.91
C GLN A 324 15.09 -23.87 22.68
N LYS A 325 15.58 -24.18 21.49
CA LYS A 325 15.96 -25.53 21.10
C LYS A 325 17.22 -25.54 20.27
N GLN A 326 18.25 -26.21 20.79
CA GLN A 326 19.47 -26.47 20.03
C GLN A 326 19.27 -27.73 19.19
N GLN A 327 19.25 -27.60 17.86
CA GLN A 327 19.10 -28.74 16.96
C GLN A 327 20.43 -29.38 16.58
N ASN A 328 21.47 -28.56 16.44
CA ASN A 328 22.85 -28.96 16.20
C ASN A 328 23.80 -27.81 16.58
N ASP A 329 25.09 -27.97 16.37
CA ASP A 329 26.12 -26.97 16.80
C ASP A 329 25.95 -25.58 16.16
N ARG A 330 25.10 -25.44 15.11
CA ARG A 330 24.93 -24.21 14.33
C ARG A 330 23.50 -23.66 14.32
N GLU A 331 22.53 -24.45 14.80
CA GLU A 331 21.10 -24.13 14.70
C GLU A 331 20.45 -24.07 16.08
N LEU A 332 20.43 -22.86 16.63
CA LEU A 332 19.65 -22.53 17.82
C LEU A 332 18.34 -21.88 17.37
N TRP A 333 17.25 -22.45 17.81
CA TRP A 333 15.91 -21.98 17.52
C TRP A 333 15.28 -21.31 18.73
N TYR A 334 14.63 -20.16 18.51
CA TYR A 334 13.70 -19.55 19.44
C TYR A 334 12.30 -19.77 18.92
N MET A 335 11.42 -20.33 19.78
CA MET A 335 10.03 -20.62 19.40
C MET A 335 9.12 -19.52 19.92
N ILE A 336 8.33 -18.91 19.02
CA ILE A 336 7.35 -17.88 19.39
C ILE A 336 6.03 -18.53 19.86
N ASP A 337 5.20 -17.76 20.55
CA ASP A 337 3.87 -18.15 21.03
C ASP A 337 2.77 -18.07 19.95
N SER A 338 3.15 -18.09 18.68
CA SER A 338 2.25 -17.98 17.54
C SER A 338 2.77 -18.72 16.31
N SER A 339 2.10 -18.55 15.17
CA SER A 339 2.53 -19.05 13.87
C SER A 339 2.81 -17.87 12.92
N PHE A 340 3.98 -17.88 12.30
CA PHE A 340 4.31 -16.93 11.23
C PHE A 340 3.37 -17.07 10.03
N MET A 341 2.91 -18.28 9.74
CA MET A 341 2.02 -18.54 8.61
C MET A 341 0.67 -17.85 8.75
N THR A 342 0.18 -17.66 9.97
CA THR A 342 -1.12 -17.05 10.23
C THR A 342 -1.04 -15.57 10.61
N THR A 343 0.01 -15.15 11.30
CA THR A 343 0.13 -13.78 11.83
C THR A 343 1.01 -12.88 10.98
N LEU A 344 1.99 -13.45 10.24
CA LEU A 344 2.84 -12.76 9.26
C LEU A 344 2.91 -13.55 7.95
N PRO A 345 1.78 -13.80 7.25
CA PRO A 345 1.74 -14.66 6.08
C PRO A 345 2.63 -14.17 4.93
N ASP A 346 2.87 -12.88 4.83
CA ASP A 346 3.68 -12.29 3.76
C ASP A 346 5.17 -12.66 3.86
N THR A 347 5.65 -13.12 5.04
CA THR A 347 7.03 -13.61 5.17
C THR A 347 7.26 -14.85 4.30
N TRP A 348 6.37 -15.82 4.36
CA TRP A 348 6.49 -17.06 3.59
C TRP A 348 5.83 -16.97 2.20
N GLY A 349 4.76 -16.18 2.06
CA GLY A 349 4.02 -16.06 0.80
C GLY A 349 4.74 -15.24 -0.27
N VAL A 350 5.42 -14.15 0.14
CA VAL A 350 6.07 -13.20 -0.79
C VAL A 350 7.46 -12.75 -0.33
N ASN A 351 8.08 -13.42 0.64
CA ASN A 351 9.36 -13.08 1.23
C ASN A 351 9.42 -11.63 1.76
N GLN A 352 8.32 -11.14 2.33
CA GLN A 352 8.27 -9.81 2.91
C GLN A 352 9.15 -9.75 4.16
N ARG A 353 10.14 -8.87 4.12
CA ARG A 353 10.97 -8.57 5.28
C ARG A 353 10.30 -7.53 6.16
N TYR A 354 10.45 -7.70 7.48
CA TYR A 354 10.01 -6.76 8.50
C TYR A 354 11.19 -6.27 9.33
N ILE A 355 11.03 -5.10 9.96
CA ILE A 355 11.93 -4.67 11.03
C ILE A 355 11.64 -5.53 12.24
N LEU A 356 12.65 -6.18 12.78
CA LEU A 356 12.55 -7.05 13.94
C LEU A 356 13.41 -6.50 15.09
N PHE A 357 12.79 -6.36 16.25
CA PHE A 357 13.50 -6.00 17.48
C PHE A 357 13.13 -6.92 18.65
N ALA A 358 14.09 -7.10 19.57
CA ALA A 358 13.77 -7.47 20.93
C ALA A 358 13.03 -6.30 21.60
N ILE A 359 11.97 -6.59 22.37
CA ILE A 359 11.24 -5.57 23.11
C ILE A 359 11.89 -5.30 24.47
N ASN A 360 12.52 -6.30 25.06
CA ASN A 360 13.23 -6.21 26.33
C ASN A 360 14.61 -6.86 26.26
N HIS A 361 15.39 -6.74 27.35
CA HIS A 361 16.72 -7.37 27.52
C HIS A 361 17.81 -6.81 26.59
N TRP A 362 17.77 -5.55 26.27
CA TRP A 362 18.74 -4.90 25.39
C TRP A 362 20.16 -4.87 25.95
N GLU A 363 20.32 -5.03 27.25
CA GLU A 363 21.63 -5.12 27.96
C GLU A 363 22.33 -6.47 27.80
N ARG A 364 21.62 -7.53 27.40
CA ARG A 364 22.15 -8.89 27.33
C ARG A 364 23.11 -9.09 26.17
N GLU A 365 23.94 -10.11 26.28
CA GLU A 365 24.72 -10.59 25.15
C GLU A 365 23.81 -11.12 24.05
N TYR A 366 24.28 -10.98 22.84
CA TYR A 366 23.58 -11.20 21.63
C TYR A 366 24.04 -12.49 20.94
N GLN A 367 23.14 -13.25 20.36
CA GLN A 367 23.49 -14.49 19.67
C GLN A 367 22.64 -14.70 18.40
N ARG A 368 23.18 -15.49 17.50
CA ARG A 368 22.52 -15.88 16.26
C ARG A 368 21.48 -16.95 16.54
N VAL A 369 20.23 -16.74 16.09
CA VAL A 369 19.13 -17.67 16.29
C VAL A 369 18.25 -17.75 15.04
N PHE A 370 17.47 -18.84 14.94
CA PHE A 370 16.36 -18.96 14.02
C PHE A 370 15.06 -18.76 14.78
N LEU A 371 14.01 -18.25 14.11
CA LEU A 371 12.69 -18.07 14.72
C LEU A 371 11.71 -19.09 14.13
N GLY A 372 11.14 -19.92 14.98
CA GLY A 372 10.12 -20.91 14.63
C GLY A 372 8.77 -20.57 15.25
N GLY A 373 7.69 -20.84 14.51
CA GLY A 373 6.35 -20.83 15.03
C GLY A 373 6.01 -22.17 15.75
N LEU A 374 4.83 -22.22 16.35
CA LEU A 374 4.43 -23.36 17.19
C LEU A 374 3.65 -24.46 16.43
N THR A 375 3.39 -24.30 15.13
CA THR A 375 2.69 -25.33 14.36
C THR A 375 3.62 -26.44 13.88
N CYS A 376 3.04 -27.56 13.43
CA CYS A 376 3.82 -28.65 12.84
C CYS A 376 4.15 -28.45 11.36
N ASP A 377 3.77 -27.32 10.75
CA ASP A 377 4.09 -27.03 9.36
C ASP A 377 5.57 -26.72 9.20
N SER A 378 6.20 -27.34 8.22
CA SER A 378 7.64 -27.18 7.95
C SER A 378 8.04 -25.78 7.51
N GLN A 379 7.09 -24.94 7.06
CA GLN A 379 7.29 -23.56 6.65
C GLN A 379 7.01 -22.55 7.77
N ASP A 380 6.61 -23.00 8.96
CA ASP A 380 6.27 -22.11 10.06
C ASP A 380 7.52 -21.59 10.78
N TYR A 381 8.30 -20.81 10.04
CA TYR A 381 9.48 -20.11 10.56
C TYR A 381 9.67 -18.78 9.82
N TYR A 382 10.40 -17.85 10.44
CA TYR A 382 10.74 -16.58 9.79
C TYR A 382 11.83 -16.80 8.75
N ASN A 383 11.53 -16.57 7.47
CA ASN A 383 12.38 -16.90 6.32
C ASN A 383 12.69 -15.70 5.41
N ALA A 384 12.43 -14.47 5.85
CA ALA A 384 12.57 -13.29 5.01
C ALA A 384 13.94 -12.58 5.10
N GLU A 385 14.90 -13.15 5.85
CA GLU A 385 16.27 -12.62 5.88
C GLU A 385 17.10 -13.05 4.67
N ALA A 386 17.79 -12.12 4.04
CA ALA A 386 18.35 -12.26 2.70
C ALA A 386 19.38 -13.37 2.51
N HIS A 387 20.09 -13.81 3.56
CA HIS A 387 21.23 -14.72 3.37
C HIS A 387 21.23 -16.01 4.20
N SER A 388 20.46 -16.11 5.25
CA SER A 388 20.55 -17.27 6.14
C SER A 388 19.32 -17.55 7.00
N ASN A 389 18.26 -16.80 6.87
CA ASN A 389 17.05 -16.85 7.74
C ASN A 389 17.33 -16.76 9.24
N ALA A 390 18.57 -16.43 9.62
CA ALA A 390 18.96 -16.25 11.00
C ALA A 390 18.94 -14.79 11.38
N VAL A 391 18.45 -14.54 12.56
CA VAL A 391 18.44 -13.21 13.20
C VAL A 391 19.36 -13.23 14.42
N PHE A 392 19.65 -12.05 14.90
CA PHE A 392 20.44 -11.93 16.11
C PHE A 392 19.56 -11.35 17.21
N LEU A 393 19.51 -12.00 18.36
CA LEU A 393 18.68 -11.63 19.49
C LEU A 393 19.41 -11.80 20.80
N PRO A 394 18.97 -11.13 21.89
CA PRO A 394 19.51 -11.35 23.23
C PRO A 394 19.47 -12.83 23.64
N LYS A 395 20.43 -13.26 24.42
CA LYS A 395 20.44 -14.61 25.00
C LYS A 395 19.24 -14.80 25.92
N LEU A 396 18.52 -15.89 25.71
CA LEU A 396 17.42 -16.30 26.60
C LEU A 396 18.00 -16.82 27.91
N THR A 397 17.42 -16.42 29.04
CA THR A 397 17.72 -16.88 30.40
C THR A 397 16.40 -17.27 31.06
N ASP A 398 16.48 -18.17 32.05
CA ASP A 398 15.28 -18.77 32.68
C ASP A 398 14.54 -17.82 33.64
N ASP A 399 15.08 -16.65 33.89
CA ASP A 399 14.57 -15.72 34.91
C ASP A 399 13.48 -14.77 34.41
N GLN A 400 13.46 -14.48 33.13
CA GLN A 400 12.47 -13.54 32.56
C GLN A 400 12.13 -13.84 31.09
N PRO A 401 10.84 -13.75 30.69
CA PRO A 401 10.44 -13.95 29.32
C PRO A 401 11.04 -12.89 28.40
N MET A 402 11.35 -13.29 27.18
CA MET A 402 11.78 -12.41 26.10
C MET A 402 10.59 -12.15 25.16
N TYR A 403 10.47 -10.90 24.73
CA TYR A 403 9.46 -10.48 23.78
C TYR A 403 10.09 -9.90 22.52
N LEU A 404 9.43 -10.13 21.39
CA LEU A 404 9.84 -9.67 20.06
C LEU A 404 8.74 -8.83 19.43
N GLY A 405 9.12 -7.86 18.59
CA GLY A 405 8.21 -7.07 17.77
C GLY A 405 8.63 -7.08 16.30
N PHE A 406 7.66 -7.29 15.42
CA PHE A 406 7.78 -7.19 13.98
C PHE A 406 6.97 -6.02 13.45
#